data_e2f236ec364c33921bcf486e42d0e1e6
#
_entry.id   e2f236ec364c33921bcf486e42d0e1e6
#
_cell.length_a   1.000
_cell.length_b   1.000
_cell.length_c   1.000
_cell.angle_alpha   90.00
_cell.angle_beta   90.00
_cell.angle_gamma   90.00
#
_symmetry.space_group_name_H-M   'P 1'
#
loop_
_entity.id
_entity.type
_entity.pdbx_description
1 polymer ?
#
loop_
_entity_poly.entity_id
_entity_poly.type
_entity_poly.pdbx_seq_one_letter_code
_entity_poly.pdbx_strand_id
1 'polypeptide(L)'
;MNNKAENRRTALQPENGVHPEQARGQQYYKALCARDRRFDGVFFTGVLTTGIYCRPVCGVKTPRAASCRFFHSAAAAEHAGFRPCLRCRPELAPYALQQNLAHRIWHQIAEGALNQQSLEAYAAKAGLSSRQIRRVLLQEFGVTPVELAQTQRLLFAKKLLQETAMPVTDIAFAAGFGSLRRLNALFAERYQMTPGSVRRARQHHPECIVLRLAYRPPYDWEAVIRYLAFRAIPGVETVTVSGADSAYRRTVSLSGHHGGICVKHDAAKSQLILEVTNTLTPVLFQLMARVREQFDLEASPLQIADNLGNDPLIAPLVSAHPGWRVPGAFDHFELAVRAVLGQQISVAGATTIAGRLVQRFGTALDQQKNQFLFPSPQTIGAASVSDIAALGMPGKRAQTLIALAQFASHGGLVRRPGDTLETCAARLCELPGIGPWTAHYVAMRALRFTDAFPEGDLGLQKSLATLKLAAGAELPVLKCSAAETLAAAEQWRPWRAYAAMLLWQFG
;
A
#
# COMPACT_ATOMS: atom_id res chain seq x y z
N MET A 1 42.39 14.60 -31.69
CA MET A 1 41.77 13.30 -32.03
C MET A 1 40.36 13.31 -31.43
N ASN A 2 39.41 13.71 -32.28
CA ASN A 2 38.04 14.06 -32.01
C ASN A 2 37.10 12.87 -32.21
N ASN A 3 35.93 12.96 -31.56
CA ASN A 3 34.67 12.32 -31.93
C ASN A 3 34.55 10.80 -31.81
N LYS A 4 34.24 10.31 -30.61
CA LYS A 4 33.38 9.10 -30.42
C LYS A 4 32.47 9.19 -29.21
N ALA A 5 32.07 10.38 -28.76
CA ALA A 5 31.07 10.60 -27.70
C ALA A 5 29.71 11.08 -28.23
N GLU A 6 29.56 11.09 -29.55
CA GLU A 6 28.29 11.47 -30.18
C GLU A 6 27.47 10.25 -30.55
N ASN A 7 26.19 10.28 -30.12
CA ASN A 7 25.09 9.48 -30.62
C ASN A 7 24.99 8.01 -30.25
N ARG A 8 24.74 7.72 -28.97
CA ARG A 8 23.69 6.75 -28.65
C ARG A 8 22.59 7.44 -27.83
N ARG A 9 21.96 8.45 -28.39
CA ARG A 9 20.56 8.76 -28.04
C ARG A 9 19.80 7.49 -28.36
N THR A 10 19.36 6.77 -27.35
CA THR A 10 18.38 5.70 -27.52
C THR A 10 17.23 6.35 -28.28
N ALA A 11 17.02 6.00 -29.53
CA ALA A 11 15.96 6.62 -30.35
C ALA A 11 14.64 6.38 -29.62
N LEU A 12 13.86 7.44 -29.43
CA LEU A 12 12.52 7.32 -28.86
C LEU A 12 11.74 6.31 -29.70
N GLN A 13 11.16 5.31 -29.04
CA GLN A 13 10.30 4.29 -29.65
C GLN A 13 8.83 4.64 -29.34
N PRO A 14 8.23 5.62 -30.03
CA PRO A 14 6.90 6.15 -29.70
C PRO A 14 5.78 5.16 -30.02
N GLU A 15 6.07 4.08 -30.74
CA GLU A 15 5.09 3.07 -31.17
C GLU A 15 4.55 2.23 -30.01
N ASN A 16 5.28 2.17 -28.88
CA ASN A 16 4.90 1.39 -27.71
C ASN A 16 3.88 2.07 -26.77
N GLY A 17 3.38 3.26 -27.10
CA GLY A 17 2.41 4.01 -26.30
C GLY A 17 1.04 4.10 -26.94
N VAL A 18 0.01 4.40 -26.14
CA VAL A 18 -1.33 4.69 -26.64
C VAL A 18 -1.31 6.04 -27.38
N HIS A 19 -1.73 6.03 -28.63
CA HIS A 19 -1.81 7.23 -29.46
C HIS A 19 -3.00 8.10 -29.05
N PRO A 20 -2.86 9.45 -29.09
CA PRO A 20 -3.94 10.37 -28.74
C PRO A 20 -5.16 10.28 -29.69
N GLU A 21 -4.98 9.71 -30.88
CA GLU A 21 -6.06 9.50 -31.85
C GLU A 21 -6.96 8.30 -31.52
N GLN A 22 -6.47 7.34 -30.72
CA GLN A 22 -7.28 6.22 -30.24
C GLN A 22 -8.27 6.71 -29.17
N ALA A 23 -9.44 6.08 -29.06
CA ALA A 23 -10.49 6.47 -28.10
C ALA A 23 -9.96 6.62 -26.66
N ARG A 24 -9.11 5.67 -26.20
CA ARG A 24 -8.46 5.72 -24.88
C ARG A 24 -7.45 6.88 -24.79
N GLY A 25 -6.71 7.15 -25.87
CA GLY A 25 -5.77 8.27 -25.95
C GLY A 25 -6.46 9.63 -25.88
N GLN A 26 -7.63 9.77 -26.49
CA GLN A 26 -8.46 10.98 -26.37
C GLN A 26 -8.92 11.21 -24.93
N GLN A 27 -9.35 10.16 -24.23
CA GLN A 27 -9.72 10.24 -22.82
C GLN A 27 -8.52 10.68 -21.96
N TYR A 28 -7.34 10.09 -22.17
CA TYR A 28 -6.14 10.46 -21.46
C TYR A 28 -5.68 11.89 -21.75
N TYR A 29 -5.82 12.34 -23.00
CA TYR A 29 -5.50 13.72 -23.34
C TYR A 29 -6.46 14.72 -22.68
N LYS A 30 -7.76 14.43 -22.63
CA LYS A 30 -8.74 15.25 -21.87
C LYS A 30 -8.37 15.32 -20.39
N ALA A 31 -8.03 14.18 -19.77
CA ALA A 31 -7.60 14.13 -18.38
C ALA A 31 -6.29 14.90 -18.14
N LEU A 32 -5.33 14.85 -19.08
CA LEU A 32 -4.10 15.64 -19.03
C LEU A 32 -4.39 17.15 -19.09
N CYS A 33 -5.26 17.60 -20.00
CA CYS A 33 -5.65 19.00 -20.12
C CYS A 33 -6.33 19.53 -18.86
N ALA A 34 -7.19 18.72 -18.27
CA ALA A 34 -7.90 19.04 -17.02
C ALA A 34 -7.01 18.87 -15.77
N ARG A 35 -5.81 18.30 -15.90
CA ARG A 35 -4.95 17.88 -14.79
C ARG A 35 -5.69 17.01 -13.77
N ASP A 36 -6.50 16.09 -14.28
CA ASP A 36 -7.43 15.29 -13.50
C ASP A 36 -6.69 14.31 -12.58
N ARG A 37 -6.80 14.57 -11.28
CA ARG A 37 -6.12 13.79 -10.24
C ARG A 37 -6.60 12.34 -10.14
N ARG A 38 -7.78 12.01 -10.66
CA ARG A 38 -8.32 10.64 -10.71
C ARG A 38 -7.44 9.74 -11.56
N PHE A 39 -6.77 10.31 -12.56
CA PHE A 39 -5.89 9.58 -13.46
C PHE A 39 -4.42 9.57 -13.03
N ASP A 40 -4.09 10.16 -11.90
CA ASP A 40 -2.71 10.17 -11.40
C ASP A 40 -2.24 8.75 -11.06
N GLY A 41 -1.14 8.31 -11.70
CA GLY A 41 -0.64 6.95 -11.61
C GLY A 41 -1.39 5.90 -12.48
N VAL A 42 -2.49 6.28 -13.13
CA VAL A 42 -3.19 5.42 -14.10
C VAL A 42 -2.49 5.42 -15.44
N PHE A 43 -1.98 6.58 -15.85
CA PHE A 43 -1.14 6.72 -17.03
C PHE A 43 -0.04 7.76 -16.84
N PHE A 44 0.97 7.71 -17.72
CA PHE A 44 2.02 8.71 -17.84
C PHE A 44 2.06 9.25 -19.27
N THR A 45 2.37 10.54 -19.42
CA THR A 45 2.43 11.20 -20.72
C THR A 45 3.87 11.42 -21.14
N GLY A 46 4.35 10.71 -22.15
CA GLY A 46 5.62 10.97 -22.84
C GLY A 46 5.46 12.13 -23.83
N VAL A 47 6.30 13.16 -23.71
CA VAL A 47 6.30 14.34 -24.57
C VAL A 47 7.42 14.20 -25.58
N LEU A 48 7.09 13.93 -26.83
CA LEU A 48 8.03 13.64 -27.92
C LEU A 48 9.07 14.75 -28.13
N THR A 49 8.66 16.01 -27.99
CA THR A 49 9.55 17.16 -28.23
C THR A 49 10.63 17.33 -27.15
N THR A 50 10.43 16.79 -25.96
CA THR A 50 11.37 16.96 -24.83
C THR A 50 12.00 15.67 -24.37
N GLY A 51 11.49 14.49 -24.80
CA GLY A 51 11.90 13.17 -24.31
C GLY A 51 11.60 12.98 -22.83
N ILE A 52 10.63 13.70 -22.26
CA ILE A 52 10.29 13.65 -20.83
C ILE A 52 8.91 13.02 -20.66
N TYR A 53 8.74 12.12 -19.69
CA TYR A 53 7.41 11.68 -19.28
C TYR A 53 6.96 12.35 -17.99
N CYS A 54 5.67 12.68 -17.93
CA CYS A 54 5.02 13.42 -16.87
C CYS A 54 3.82 12.65 -16.29
N ARG A 55 3.46 12.97 -15.04
CA ARG A 55 2.14 12.63 -14.47
C ARG A 55 1.05 13.48 -15.15
N PRO A 56 -0.22 13.02 -15.22
CA PRO A 56 -1.33 13.83 -15.74
C PRO A 56 -1.53 15.15 -14.98
N VAL A 57 -1.18 15.17 -13.68
CA VAL A 57 -1.31 16.34 -12.79
C VAL A 57 -0.15 17.34 -12.90
N CYS A 58 0.73 17.20 -13.88
CA CYS A 58 1.90 18.06 -14.02
C CYS A 58 1.51 19.52 -14.28
N GLY A 59 2.12 20.46 -13.53
CA GLY A 59 1.87 21.89 -13.65
C GLY A 59 2.63 22.58 -14.81
N VAL A 60 3.25 21.84 -15.74
CA VAL A 60 3.87 22.40 -16.94
C VAL A 60 2.83 22.78 -17.98
N LYS A 61 3.22 23.59 -18.99
CA LYS A 61 2.34 23.87 -20.14
C LYS A 61 1.91 22.55 -20.78
N THR A 62 0.62 22.38 -21.00
CA THR A 62 0.07 21.18 -21.64
C THR A 62 0.63 21.06 -23.06
N PRO A 63 1.26 19.92 -23.42
CA PRO A 63 1.77 19.70 -24.77
C PRO A 63 0.62 19.51 -25.76
N ARG A 64 0.88 19.75 -27.06
CA ARG A 64 -0.09 19.46 -28.13
C ARG A 64 -0.36 17.95 -28.19
N ALA A 65 -1.58 17.52 -28.52
CA ALA A 65 -1.96 16.12 -28.59
C ALA A 65 -1.01 15.30 -29.46
N ALA A 66 -0.68 15.75 -30.65
CA ALA A 66 0.22 15.08 -31.57
C ALA A 66 1.62 14.80 -30.99
N SER A 67 2.06 15.60 -30.01
CA SER A 67 3.34 15.43 -29.32
C SER A 67 3.27 14.52 -28.08
N CYS A 68 2.11 13.95 -27.79
CA CYS A 68 1.91 13.08 -26.63
C CYS A 68 1.91 11.61 -27.02
N ARG A 69 2.43 10.78 -26.11
CA ARG A 69 2.21 9.33 -26.07
C ARG A 69 1.85 8.95 -24.63
N PHE A 70 0.92 8.03 -24.47
CA PHE A 70 0.42 7.65 -23.15
C PHE A 70 0.86 6.25 -22.81
N PHE A 71 1.37 6.06 -21.60
CA PHE A 71 1.94 4.81 -21.10
C PHE A 71 1.26 4.41 -19.81
N HIS A 72 0.96 3.13 -19.63
CA HIS A 72 0.32 2.61 -18.42
C HIS A 72 1.28 2.51 -17.22
N SER A 73 2.57 2.66 -17.45
CA SER A 73 3.57 2.65 -16.37
C SER A 73 4.75 3.57 -16.69
N ALA A 74 5.44 4.03 -15.64
CA ALA A 74 6.71 4.74 -15.75
C ALA A 74 7.75 3.88 -16.49
N ALA A 75 7.77 2.57 -16.24
CA ALA A 75 8.68 1.63 -16.88
C ALA A 75 8.46 1.54 -18.40
N ALA A 76 7.19 1.55 -18.86
CA ALA A 76 6.89 1.57 -20.29
C ALA A 76 7.34 2.88 -20.95
N ALA A 77 7.18 4.01 -20.26
CA ALA A 77 7.69 5.28 -20.76
C ALA A 77 9.24 5.31 -20.85
N GLU A 78 9.92 4.76 -19.84
CA GLU A 78 11.38 4.66 -19.85
C GLU A 78 11.88 3.67 -20.91
N HIS A 79 11.20 2.54 -21.08
CA HIS A 79 11.50 1.59 -22.16
C HIS A 79 11.38 2.26 -23.54
N ALA A 80 10.40 3.14 -23.73
CA ALA A 80 10.23 3.92 -24.95
C ALA A 80 11.23 5.10 -25.08
N GLY A 81 12.19 5.25 -24.16
CA GLY A 81 13.28 6.21 -24.20
C GLY A 81 12.98 7.57 -23.55
N PHE A 82 11.85 7.72 -22.87
CA PHE A 82 11.54 8.94 -22.12
C PHE A 82 12.18 8.93 -20.73
N ARG A 83 12.62 10.10 -20.25
CA ARG A 83 13.14 10.28 -18.91
C ARG A 83 12.12 10.93 -17.96
N PRO A 84 12.18 10.70 -16.64
CA PRO A 84 11.21 11.23 -15.70
C PRO A 84 11.29 12.74 -15.54
N CYS A 85 10.15 13.38 -15.44
CA CYS A 85 10.03 14.79 -15.14
C CYS A 85 10.54 15.11 -13.72
N LEU A 86 11.42 16.12 -13.62
CA LEU A 86 11.94 16.58 -12.32
C LEU A 86 10.95 17.46 -11.54
N ARG A 87 9.95 18.03 -12.22
CA ARG A 87 8.96 18.94 -11.64
C ARG A 87 7.78 18.19 -11.01
N CYS A 88 7.11 17.33 -11.78
CA CYS A 88 5.94 16.58 -11.28
C CYS A 88 6.32 15.29 -10.53
N ARG A 89 7.58 14.87 -10.64
CA ARG A 89 8.11 13.77 -9.85
C ARG A 89 7.29 12.48 -9.98
N PRO A 90 7.45 11.73 -11.11
CA PRO A 90 6.67 10.51 -11.37
C PRO A 90 6.74 9.47 -10.26
N GLU A 91 7.82 9.44 -9.48
CA GLU A 91 7.99 8.60 -8.29
C GLU A 91 6.99 8.88 -7.15
N LEU A 92 6.28 9.99 -7.22
CA LEU A 92 5.21 10.33 -6.27
C LEU A 92 3.82 9.89 -6.76
N ALA A 93 3.71 9.36 -7.99
CA ALA A 93 2.42 8.91 -8.51
C ALA A 93 1.92 7.73 -7.66
N PRO A 94 0.64 7.72 -7.24
CA PRO A 94 0.02 6.54 -6.66
C PRO A 94 -0.02 5.39 -7.68
N TYR A 95 0.04 4.15 -7.19
CA TYR A 95 -0.04 3.00 -8.09
C TYR A 95 -1.44 2.81 -8.66
N ALA A 96 -1.54 2.17 -9.82
CA ALA A 96 -2.82 1.78 -10.39
C ALA A 96 -3.47 0.65 -9.55
N LEU A 97 -4.80 0.53 -9.64
CA LEU A 97 -5.54 -0.51 -8.93
C LEU A 97 -5.15 -1.90 -9.41
N GLN A 98 -5.14 -2.88 -8.50
CA GLN A 98 -4.82 -4.28 -8.81
C GLN A 98 -6.02 -4.99 -9.45
N GLN A 99 -6.19 -4.86 -10.77
CA GLN A 99 -7.35 -5.39 -11.49
C GLN A 99 -7.18 -6.86 -11.92
N ASN A 100 -5.96 -7.31 -12.19
CA ASN A 100 -5.67 -8.65 -12.71
C ASN A 100 -4.32 -9.19 -12.22
N LEU A 101 -3.94 -10.40 -12.68
CA LEU A 101 -2.67 -11.05 -12.33
C LEU A 101 -1.45 -10.17 -12.66
N ALA A 102 -1.45 -9.50 -13.83
CA ALA A 102 -0.34 -8.64 -14.24
C ALA A 102 -0.15 -7.46 -13.28
N HIS A 103 -1.24 -6.81 -12.88
CA HIS A 103 -1.22 -5.71 -11.93
C HIS A 103 -0.73 -6.15 -10.54
N ARG A 104 -1.12 -7.35 -10.08
CA ARG A 104 -0.64 -7.88 -8.80
C ARG A 104 0.87 -8.18 -8.83
N ILE A 105 1.36 -8.81 -9.90
CA ILE A 105 2.80 -9.06 -10.08
C ILE A 105 3.56 -7.73 -10.16
N TRP A 106 3.04 -6.78 -10.95
CA TRP A 106 3.59 -5.44 -11.07
C TRP A 106 3.73 -4.76 -9.70
N HIS A 107 2.68 -4.80 -8.89
CA HIS A 107 2.64 -4.21 -7.56
C HIS A 107 3.72 -4.78 -6.63
N GLN A 108 3.82 -6.11 -6.55
CA GLN A 108 4.82 -6.78 -5.73
C GLN A 108 6.26 -6.44 -6.17
N ILE A 109 6.51 -6.37 -7.49
CA ILE A 109 7.82 -5.95 -8.02
C ILE A 109 8.08 -4.47 -7.71
N ALA A 110 7.07 -3.61 -7.84
CA ALA A 110 7.17 -2.20 -7.52
C ALA A 110 7.43 -1.94 -6.03
N GLU A 111 6.98 -2.84 -5.15
CA GLU A 111 7.24 -2.85 -3.71
C GLU A 111 8.58 -3.48 -3.32
N GLY A 112 9.35 -3.93 -4.29
CA GLY A 112 10.72 -4.42 -4.10
C GLY A 112 10.85 -5.94 -4.00
N ALA A 113 9.88 -6.73 -4.46
CA ALA A 113 9.96 -8.19 -4.43
C ALA A 113 11.22 -8.75 -5.10
N LEU A 114 11.79 -8.04 -6.09
CA LEU A 114 13.03 -8.41 -6.75
C LEU A 114 14.28 -7.70 -6.20
N ASN A 115 14.20 -7.02 -5.06
CA ASN A 115 15.37 -6.36 -4.47
C ASN A 115 16.31 -7.32 -3.74
N GLN A 116 15.75 -8.41 -3.18
CA GLN A 116 16.49 -9.37 -2.35
C GLN A 116 16.44 -10.81 -2.88
N GLN A 117 15.80 -11.06 -4.02
CA GLN A 117 15.70 -12.40 -4.62
C GLN A 117 15.69 -12.33 -6.14
N SER A 118 16.03 -13.45 -6.79
CA SER A 118 15.95 -13.57 -8.25
C SER A 118 14.50 -13.67 -8.74
N LEU A 119 14.30 -13.44 -10.04
CA LEU A 119 12.99 -13.64 -10.68
C LEU A 119 12.51 -15.10 -10.56
N GLU A 120 13.43 -16.04 -10.63
CA GLU A 120 13.15 -17.48 -10.52
C GLU A 120 12.65 -17.83 -9.09
N ALA A 121 13.33 -17.32 -8.06
CA ALA A 121 12.92 -17.51 -6.67
C ALA A 121 11.57 -16.84 -6.37
N TYR A 122 11.34 -15.64 -6.92
CA TYR A 122 10.05 -14.97 -6.84
C TYR A 122 8.94 -15.77 -7.53
N ALA A 123 9.20 -16.26 -8.75
CA ALA A 123 8.25 -17.04 -9.53
C ALA A 123 7.85 -18.34 -8.82
N ALA A 124 8.83 -19.06 -8.26
CA ALA A 124 8.58 -20.27 -7.47
C ALA A 124 7.65 -20.01 -6.28
N LYS A 125 7.90 -18.93 -5.51
CA LYS A 125 7.03 -18.51 -4.40
C LYS A 125 5.62 -18.10 -4.86
N ALA A 126 5.53 -17.54 -6.07
CA ALA A 126 4.26 -17.13 -6.67
C ALA A 126 3.46 -18.31 -7.27
N GLY A 127 4.03 -19.52 -7.32
CA GLY A 127 3.41 -20.67 -8.00
C GLY A 127 3.38 -20.53 -9.53
N LEU A 128 4.31 -19.74 -10.10
CA LEU A 128 4.40 -19.43 -11.52
C LEU A 128 5.80 -19.74 -12.05
N SER A 129 5.94 -19.87 -13.36
CA SER A 129 7.28 -19.86 -14.00
C SER A 129 7.73 -18.44 -14.31
N SER A 130 9.06 -18.19 -14.33
CA SER A 130 9.61 -16.89 -14.71
C SER A 130 9.21 -16.50 -16.15
N ARG A 131 9.01 -17.51 -17.04
CA ARG A 131 8.49 -17.30 -18.41
C ARG A 131 7.05 -16.77 -18.41
N GLN A 132 6.17 -17.32 -17.56
CA GLN A 132 4.80 -16.83 -17.43
C GLN A 132 4.76 -15.39 -16.93
N ILE A 133 5.56 -15.06 -15.90
CA ILE A 133 5.64 -13.69 -15.36
C ILE A 133 6.12 -12.72 -16.45
N ARG A 134 7.19 -13.05 -17.18
CA ARG A 134 7.67 -12.22 -18.30
C ARG A 134 6.59 -12.00 -19.36
N ARG A 135 5.89 -13.07 -19.77
CA ARG A 135 4.84 -12.98 -20.78
C ARG A 135 3.69 -12.08 -20.32
N VAL A 136 3.21 -12.26 -19.10
CA VAL A 136 2.08 -11.51 -18.56
C VAL A 136 2.41 -10.02 -18.45
N LEU A 137 3.61 -9.65 -17.97
CA LEU A 137 4.01 -8.25 -17.86
C LEU A 137 4.29 -7.61 -19.23
N LEU A 138 4.90 -8.35 -20.16
CA LEU A 138 5.12 -7.85 -21.52
C LEU A 138 3.80 -7.60 -22.26
N GLN A 139 2.81 -8.49 -22.12
CA GLN A 139 1.51 -8.33 -22.76
C GLN A 139 0.71 -7.14 -22.19
N GLU A 140 0.76 -6.93 -20.86
CA GLU A 140 -0.05 -5.88 -20.22
C GLU A 140 0.65 -4.52 -20.18
N PHE A 141 1.97 -4.49 -19.92
CA PHE A 141 2.73 -3.26 -19.67
C PHE A 141 3.83 -2.98 -20.68
N GLY A 142 4.12 -3.90 -21.61
CA GLY A 142 5.17 -3.74 -22.59
C GLY A 142 6.60 -3.78 -22.02
N VAL A 143 6.81 -4.27 -20.78
CA VAL A 143 8.10 -4.31 -20.11
C VAL A 143 8.36 -5.64 -19.42
N THR A 144 9.63 -5.99 -19.24
CA THR A 144 10.04 -7.16 -18.48
C THR A 144 10.02 -6.90 -16.96
N PRO A 145 9.93 -7.96 -16.12
CA PRO A 145 10.04 -7.83 -14.66
C PRO A 145 11.31 -7.11 -14.20
N VAL A 146 12.43 -7.32 -14.89
CA VAL A 146 13.73 -6.72 -14.55
C VAL A 146 13.74 -5.23 -14.89
N GLU A 147 13.21 -4.83 -16.04
CA GLU A 147 13.07 -3.41 -16.42
C GLU A 147 12.17 -2.67 -15.44
N LEU A 148 11.04 -3.28 -15.06
CA LEU A 148 10.14 -2.74 -14.05
C LEU A 148 10.86 -2.52 -12.72
N ALA A 149 11.58 -3.54 -12.21
CA ALA A 149 12.33 -3.42 -10.96
C ALA A 149 13.42 -2.34 -11.04
N GLN A 150 14.12 -2.24 -12.16
CA GLN A 150 15.15 -1.21 -12.37
C GLN A 150 14.54 0.19 -12.35
N THR A 151 13.43 0.40 -13.05
CA THR A 151 12.70 1.68 -13.04
C THR A 151 12.28 2.07 -11.62
N GLN A 152 11.71 1.14 -10.84
CA GLN A 152 11.29 1.42 -9.47
C GLN A 152 12.49 1.79 -8.57
N ARG A 153 13.61 1.07 -8.69
CA ARG A 153 14.85 1.41 -7.96
C ARG A 153 15.38 2.79 -8.33
N LEU A 154 15.38 3.14 -9.63
CA LEU A 154 15.84 4.46 -10.10
C LEU A 154 14.92 5.59 -9.62
N LEU A 155 13.61 5.40 -9.72
CA LEU A 155 12.63 6.38 -9.22
C LEU A 155 12.78 6.58 -7.71
N PHE A 156 12.99 5.50 -6.96
CA PHE A 156 13.20 5.59 -5.52
C PHE A 156 14.54 6.26 -5.17
N ALA A 157 15.65 5.91 -5.86
CA ALA A 157 16.91 6.61 -5.69
C ALA A 157 16.79 8.11 -5.99
N LYS A 158 16.11 8.47 -7.08
CA LYS A 158 15.81 9.87 -7.44
C LYS A 158 14.99 10.56 -6.35
N LYS A 159 13.99 9.87 -5.75
CA LYS A 159 13.21 10.38 -4.62
C LYS A 159 14.11 10.70 -3.44
N LEU A 160 14.98 9.78 -3.02
CA LEU A 160 15.90 9.96 -1.91
C LEU A 160 16.91 11.11 -2.17
N LEU A 161 17.43 11.22 -3.40
CA LEU A 161 18.29 12.34 -3.81
C LEU A 161 17.60 13.69 -3.69
N GLN A 162 16.32 13.77 -3.91
CA GLN A 162 15.54 15.01 -3.87
C GLN A 162 14.95 15.33 -2.49
N GLU A 163 14.75 14.34 -1.63
CA GLU A 163 14.07 14.51 -0.35
C GLU A 163 14.99 14.42 0.86
N THR A 164 16.19 13.87 0.71
CA THR A 164 17.10 13.60 1.83
C THR A 164 18.50 14.17 1.57
N ALA A 165 19.26 14.31 2.65
CA ALA A 165 20.68 14.63 2.58
C ALA A 165 21.59 13.38 2.61
N MET A 166 21.02 12.18 2.49
CA MET A 166 21.75 10.91 2.55
C MET A 166 22.92 10.87 1.54
N PRO A 167 24.07 10.25 1.88
CA PRO A 167 25.14 9.95 0.94
C PRO A 167 24.62 9.14 -0.26
N VAL A 168 25.18 9.41 -1.45
CA VAL A 168 24.74 8.69 -2.68
C VAL A 168 24.98 7.19 -2.57
N THR A 169 26.01 6.78 -1.83
CA THR A 169 26.30 5.38 -1.52
C THR A 169 25.16 4.73 -0.76
N ASP A 170 24.68 5.38 0.30
CA ASP A 170 23.60 4.87 1.14
C ASP A 170 22.28 4.82 0.36
N ILE A 171 22.05 5.83 -0.49
CA ILE A 171 20.91 5.87 -1.40
C ILE A 171 20.95 4.67 -2.37
N ALA A 172 22.12 4.30 -2.89
CA ALA A 172 22.24 3.15 -3.78
C ALA A 172 21.75 1.87 -3.10
N PHE A 173 22.23 1.59 -1.90
CA PHE A 173 21.83 0.39 -1.16
C PHE A 173 20.36 0.46 -0.69
N ALA A 174 19.92 1.59 -0.15
CA ALA A 174 18.53 1.80 0.25
C ALA A 174 17.53 1.63 -0.92
N ALA A 175 17.95 1.97 -2.13
CA ALA A 175 17.16 1.79 -3.35
C ALA A 175 17.25 0.37 -3.95
N GLY A 176 17.96 -0.56 -3.32
CA GLY A 176 18.07 -1.95 -3.76
C GLY A 176 19.10 -2.19 -4.87
N PHE A 177 20.08 -1.29 -5.04
CA PHE A 177 21.23 -1.55 -5.93
C PHE A 177 22.33 -2.28 -5.16
N GLY A 178 22.96 -3.26 -5.81
CA GLY A 178 24.09 -4.00 -5.24
C GLY A 178 25.40 -3.20 -5.17
N SER A 179 25.49 -2.02 -5.80
CA SER A 179 26.66 -1.14 -5.75
C SER A 179 26.36 0.27 -6.26
N LEU A 180 27.12 1.26 -5.78
CA LEU A 180 27.10 2.64 -6.28
C LEU A 180 27.41 2.71 -7.79
N ARG A 181 28.35 1.89 -8.27
CA ARG A 181 28.70 1.82 -9.70
C ARG A 181 27.47 1.45 -10.55
N ARG A 182 26.65 0.49 -10.10
CA ARG A 182 25.44 0.08 -10.81
C ARG A 182 24.38 1.17 -10.83
N LEU A 183 24.18 1.88 -9.72
CA LEU A 183 23.28 3.05 -9.68
C LEU A 183 23.75 4.11 -10.69
N ASN A 184 25.04 4.52 -10.65
CA ASN A 184 25.57 5.56 -11.53
C ASN A 184 25.44 5.18 -13.01
N ALA A 185 25.77 3.93 -13.37
CA ALA A 185 25.69 3.44 -14.73
C ALA A 185 24.23 3.47 -15.26
N LEU A 186 23.29 2.93 -14.50
CA LEU A 186 21.90 2.88 -14.91
C LEU A 186 21.24 4.27 -14.91
N PHE A 187 21.63 5.14 -13.96
CA PHE A 187 21.14 6.51 -13.90
C PHE A 187 21.60 7.35 -15.10
N ALA A 188 22.88 7.19 -15.51
CA ALA A 188 23.42 7.82 -16.70
C ALA A 188 22.78 7.26 -17.98
N GLU A 189 22.60 5.93 -18.06
CA GLU A 189 21.98 5.26 -19.20
C GLU A 189 20.54 5.73 -19.44
N ARG A 190 19.71 5.69 -18.38
CA ARG A 190 18.27 5.93 -18.49
C ARG A 190 17.90 7.40 -18.42
N TYR A 191 18.56 8.18 -17.59
CA TYR A 191 18.19 9.58 -17.35
C TYR A 191 19.14 10.57 -18.02
N GLN A 192 20.27 10.11 -18.56
CA GLN A 192 21.33 10.93 -19.15
C GLN A 192 21.80 12.02 -18.17
N MET A 193 21.84 11.68 -16.89
CA MET A 193 22.17 12.56 -15.77
C MET A 193 23.03 11.82 -14.75
N THR A 194 23.73 12.55 -13.91
CA THR A 194 24.36 11.97 -12.72
C THR A 194 23.41 12.04 -11.52
N PRO A 195 23.51 11.14 -10.54
CA PRO A 195 22.72 11.25 -9.30
C PRO A 195 22.92 12.60 -8.60
N GLY A 196 24.14 13.13 -8.59
CA GLY A 196 24.46 14.45 -7.99
C GLY A 196 23.72 15.61 -8.67
N SER A 197 23.51 15.57 -9.99
CA SER A 197 22.85 16.65 -10.71
C SER A 197 21.35 16.81 -10.42
N VAL A 198 20.72 15.80 -9.87
CA VAL A 198 19.30 15.84 -9.46
C VAL A 198 19.12 16.13 -7.97
N ARG A 199 20.20 16.15 -7.21
CA ARG A 199 20.17 16.46 -5.78
C ARG A 199 19.69 17.89 -5.57
N ARG A 200 18.81 18.07 -4.60
CA ARG A 200 18.37 19.39 -4.12
C ARG A 200 18.97 19.65 -2.76
N ALA A 201 19.39 20.90 -2.51
CA ALA A 201 19.76 21.32 -1.16
C ALA A 201 18.56 21.12 -0.21
N ARG A 202 18.73 20.35 0.84
CA ARG A 202 17.72 20.08 1.87
C ARG A 202 18.32 20.31 3.25
N GLN A 203 17.47 20.72 4.17
CA GLN A 203 17.86 20.71 5.58
C GLN A 203 18.21 19.28 5.99
N HIS A 204 19.37 19.13 6.59
CA HIS A 204 19.80 17.88 7.20
C HIS A 204 19.01 17.72 8.50
N HIS A 205 18.24 16.66 8.61
CA HIS A 205 17.65 16.21 9.87
C HIS A 205 18.59 15.13 10.44
N PRO A 206 19.41 15.43 11.45
CA PRO A 206 20.44 14.49 11.89
C PRO A 206 19.87 13.19 12.47
N GLU A 207 18.66 13.22 12.98
CA GLU A 207 18.05 12.09 13.69
C GLU A 207 17.07 11.27 12.86
N CYS A 208 16.55 11.80 11.76
CA CYS A 208 15.54 11.11 10.96
C CYS A 208 15.58 11.44 9.48
N ILE A 209 15.08 10.50 8.69
CA ILE A 209 14.83 10.64 7.25
C ILE A 209 13.38 11.08 7.07
N VAL A 210 13.13 12.12 6.28
CA VAL A 210 11.79 12.63 5.99
C VAL A 210 11.42 12.33 4.55
N LEU A 211 10.36 11.54 4.34
CA LEU A 211 9.84 11.16 3.03
C LEU A 211 8.39 11.63 2.86
N ARG A 212 8.00 11.85 1.61
CA ARG A 212 6.64 12.28 1.23
C ARG A 212 5.95 11.17 0.46
N LEU A 213 4.72 10.84 0.88
CA LEU A 213 3.91 9.79 0.28
C LEU A 213 2.62 10.42 -0.25
N ALA A 214 2.54 10.62 -1.57
CA ALA A 214 1.35 11.17 -2.19
C ALA A 214 0.21 10.15 -2.22
N TYR A 215 -1.02 10.67 -2.19
CA TYR A 215 -2.26 9.90 -2.32
C TYR A 215 -3.22 10.59 -3.31
N ARG A 216 -4.26 9.89 -3.76
CA ARG A 216 -5.36 10.49 -4.54
C ARG A 216 -6.37 11.11 -3.58
N PRO A 217 -6.65 12.43 -3.70
CA PRO A 217 -7.69 13.08 -2.90
C PRO A 217 -9.11 12.67 -3.39
N PRO A 218 -10.13 12.83 -2.51
CA PRO A 218 -10.04 13.26 -1.12
C PRO A 218 -9.44 12.19 -0.19
N TYR A 219 -9.06 12.59 1.03
CA TYR A 219 -8.54 11.69 2.05
C TYR A 219 -9.03 12.15 3.43
N ASP A 220 -9.85 11.34 4.08
CA ASP A 220 -10.34 11.59 5.44
C ASP A 220 -9.28 11.14 6.46
N TRP A 221 -8.30 12.03 6.69
CA TRP A 221 -7.24 11.78 7.66
C TRP A 221 -7.76 11.64 9.09
N GLU A 222 -8.75 12.45 9.46
CA GLU A 222 -9.29 12.42 10.81
C GLU A 222 -9.99 11.11 11.14
N ALA A 223 -10.75 10.55 10.20
CA ALA A 223 -11.37 9.24 10.37
C ALA A 223 -10.31 8.14 10.50
N VAL A 224 -9.28 8.17 9.65
CA VAL A 224 -8.18 7.20 9.70
C VAL A 224 -7.42 7.28 11.03
N ILE A 225 -7.06 8.49 11.48
CA ILE A 225 -6.26 8.66 12.70
C ILE A 225 -7.06 8.27 13.96
N ARG A 226 -8.36 8.63 14.03
CA ARG A 226 -9.25 8.19 15.11
C ARG A 226 -9.41 6.67 15.13
N TYR A 227 -9.59 6.06 13.97
CA TYR A 227 -9.67 4.60 13.85
C TYR A 227 -8.43 3.90 14.38
N LEU A 228 -7.24 4.41 14.06
CA LEU A 228 -5.95 3.88 14.53
C LEU A 228 -5.75 4.16 16.03
N ALA A 229 -6.15 5.33 16.54
CA ALA A 229 -6.03 5.68 17.94
C ALA A 229 -6.80 4.72 18.84
N PHE A 230 -8.05 4.39 18.45
CA PHE A 230 -8.90 3.47 19.20
C PHE A 230 -8.36 2.04 19.26
N ARG A 231 -7.41 1.70 18.38
CA ARG A 231 -6.82 0.37 18.22
C ARG A 231 -5.33 0.31 18.53
N ALA A 232 -4.72 1.41 18.94
CA ALA A 232 -3.29 1.50 19.14
C ALA A 232 -2.82 0.54 20.24
N ILE A 233 -1.86 -0.34 19.94
CA ILE A 233 -1.28 -1.28 20.92
C ILE A 233 -0.30 -0.52 21.83
N PRO A 234 -0.53 -0.51 23.15
CA PRO A 234 0.41 0.10 24.09
C PRO A 234 1.83 -0.49 23.94
N GLY A 235 2.82 0.41 23.87
CA GLY A 235 4.23 0.04 23.70
C GLY A 235 4.67 -0.12 22.24
N VAL A 236 3.75 -0.34 21.29
CA VAL A 236 4.06 -0.44 19.86
C VAL A 236 3.61 0.81 19.11
N GLU A 237 2.41 1.30 19.40
CA GLU A 237 1.79 2.41 18.70
C GLU A 237 1.43 3.55 19.65
N THR A 238 1.57 4.77 19.17
CA THR A 238 1.11 5.99 19.83
C THR A 238 0.44 6.87 18.79
N VAL A 239 -0.80 7.27 19.05
CA VAL A 239 -1.57 8.12 18.15
C VAL A 239 -1.98 9.39 18.87
N THR A 240 -1.61 10.53 18.30
CA THR A 240 -2.05 11.85 18.75
C THR A 240 -3.18 12.29 17.83
N VAL A 241 -4.33 12.64 18.41
CA VAL A 241 -5.48 13.19 17.69
C VAL A 241 -5.64 14.65 18.14
N SER A 242 -5.09 15.59 17.35
CA SER A 242 -5.04 17.02 17.71
C SER A 242 -5.08 17.90 16.45
N GLY A 243 -6.15 17.79 15.66
CA GLY A 243 -6.32 18.59 14.44
C GLY A 243 -5.10 18.49 13.50
N ALA A 244 -4.47 19.62 13.21
CA ALA A 244 -3.30 19.70 12.33
C ALA A 244 -2.06 18.95 12.86
N ASP A 245 -1.93 18.79 14.18
CA ASP A 245 -0.81 18.10 14.83
C ASP A 245 -1.05 16.60 15.02
N SER A 246 -2.13 16.08 14.45
CA SER A 246 -2.43 14.66 14.49
C SER A 246 -1.32 13.85 13.86
N ALA A 247 -0.87 12.81 14.58
CA ALA A 247 0.25 11.98 14.16
C ALA A 247 0.08 10.53 14.63
N TYR A 248 0.50 9.61 13.78
CA TYR A 248 0.64 8.19 14.09
C TYR A 248 2.12 7.84 14.25
N ARG A 249 2.48 7.21 15.35
CA ARG A 249 3.84 6.72 15.62
C ARG A 249 3.81 5.24 15.92
N ARG A 250 4.85 4.53 15.48
CA ARG A 250 5.03 3.14 15.88
C ARG A 250 6.48 2.71 15.86
N THR A 251 6.77 1.66 16.63
CA THR A 251 7.98 0.89 16.50
C THR A 251 7.89 -0.04 15.28
N VAL A 252 9.03 -0.32 14.66
CA VAL A 252 9.15 -1.10 13.43
C VAL A 252 10.24 -2.14 13.57
N SER A 253 9.91 -3.39 13.18
CA SER A 253 10.89 -4.45 12.91
C SER A 253 10.69 -4.91 11.47
N LEU A 254 11.71 -4.78 10.63
CA LEU A 254 11.63 -5.14 9.22
C LEU A 254 12.97 -5.67 8.72
N SER A 255 13.00 -6.91 8.26
CA SER A 255 14.22 -7.57 7.74
C SER A 255 15.44 -7.44 8.66
N GLY A 256 15.24 -7.59 9.98
CA GLY A 256 16.31 -7.51 10.99
C GLY A 256 16.72 -6.09 11.40
N HIS A 257 16.10 -5.06 10.82
CA HIS A 257 16.31 -3.66 11.20
C HIS A 257 15.17 -3.17 12.09
N HIS A 258 15.52 -2.39 13.11
CA HIS A 258 14.60 -1.91 14.14
C HIS A 258 14.68 -0.40 14.28
N GLY A 259 13.55 0.24 14.57
CA GLY A 259 13.47 1.69 14.74
C GLY A 259 12.05 2.18 14.94
N GLY A 260 11.83 3.46 14.71
CA GLY A 260 10.53 4.10 14.82
C GLY A 260 10.16 4.87 13.55
N ILE A 261 8.86 5.03 13.34
CA ILE A 261 8.31 5.93 12.33
C ILE A 261 7.30 6.88 12.95
N CYS A 262 7.13 8.04 12.31
CA CYS A 262 6.07 8.99 12.58
C CYS A 262 5.42 9.40 11.26
N VAL A 263 4.10 9.36 11.20
CA VAL A 263 3.31 9.72 10.02
C VAL A 263 2.42 10.91 10.36
N LYS A 264 2.49 11.96 9.55
CA LYS A 264 1.72 13.20 9.65
C LYS A 264 1.03 13.49 8.32
N HIS A 265 0.06 14.37 8.32
CA HIS A 265 -0.72 14.75 7.14
C HIS A 265 -0.35 16.13 6.61
N ASP A 266 -0.17 16.25 5.30
CA ASP A 266 -0.05 17.51 4.57
C ASP A 266 -1.18 17.58 3.53
N ALA A 267 -2.35 18.03 3.97
CA ALA A 267 -3.55 18.12 3.15
C ALA A 267 -3.36 19.04 1.93
N ALA A 268 -2.63 20.15 2.10
CA ALA A 268 -2.41 21.13 1.05
C ALA A 268 -1.69 20.52 -0.18
N LYS A 269 -0.85 19.52 0.05
CA LYS A 269 -0.09 18.84 -1.00
C LYS A 269 -0.63 17.45 -1.34
N SER A 270 -1.73 17.01 -0.71
CA SER A 270 -2.30 15.66 -0.87
C SER A 270 -1.24 14.57 -0.64
N GLN A 271 -0.55 14.64 0.51
CA GLN A 271 0.53 13.72 0.86
C GLN A 271 0.58 13.45 2.38
N LEU A 272 1.14 12.31 2.75
CA LEU A 272 1.60 12.05 4.11
C LEU A 272 3.09 12.37 4.22
N ILE A 273 3.50 12.85 5.38
CA ILE A 273 4.90 13.05 5.75
C ILE A 273 5.30 11.87 6.63
N LEU A 274 6.28 11.11 6.19
CA LEU A 274 6.83 9.96 6.90
C LEU A 274 8.22 10.34 7.44
N GLU A 275 8.35 10.38 8.75
CA GLU A 275 9.62 10.51 9.46
C GLU A 275 10.09 9.11 9.89
N VAL A 276 11.35 8.79 9.62
CA VAL A 276 11.92 7.45 9.82
C VAL A 276 13.24 7.56 10.55
N THR A 277 13.46 6.78 11.60
CA THR A 277 14.76 6.72 12.28
C THR A 277 15.85 6.17 11.33
N ASN A 278 17.06 6.68 11.42
CA ASN A 278 18.16 6.34 10.52
C ASN A 278 18.53 4.84 10.53
N THR A 279 18.22 4.11 11.61
CA THR A 279 18.44 2.67 11.73
C THR A 279 17.65 1.84 10.69
N LEU A 280 16.57 2.40 10.14
CA LEU A 280 15.73 1.78 9.13
C LEU A 280 16.14 2.11 7.68
N THR A 281 17.25 2.83 7.48
CA THR A 281 17.77 3.20 6.15
C THR A 281 17.87 2.01 5.18
N PRO A 282 18.39 0.83 5.56
CA PRO A 282 18.55 -0.29 4.62
C PRO A 282 17.22 -0.88 4.12
N VAL A 283 16.14 -0.64 4.86
CA VAL A 283 14.79 -1.20 4.55
C VAL A 283 13.78 -0.14 4.11
N LEU A 284 14.22 1.10 3.81
CA LEU A 284 13.36 2.22 3.43
C LEU A 284 12.41 1.89 2.28
N PHE A 285 12.87 1.12 1.29
CA PHE A 285 12.04 0.72 0.15
C PHE A 285 10.82 -0.09 0.59
N GLN A 286 11.05 -1.14 1.38
CA GLN A 286 9.99 -1.99 1.92
C GLN A 286 9.13 -1.25 2.95
N LEU A 287 9.76 -0.44 3.79
CA LEU A 287 9.07 0.38 4.79
C LEU A 287 8.04 1.31 4.14
N MET A 288 8.44 1.98 3.06
CA MET A 288 7.53 2.86 2.31
C MET A 288 6.31 2.10 1.78
N ALA A 289 6.51 0.90 1.21
CA ALA A 289 5.42 0.05 0.73
C ALA A 289 4.45 -0.29 1.87
N ARG A 290 4.96 -0.71 3.04
CA ARG A 290 4.15 -1.02 4.23
C ARG A 290 3.34 0.17 4.72
N VAL A 291 3.94 1.36 4.77
CA VAL A 291 3.22 2.59 5.17
C VAL A 291 2.14 2.95 4.14
N ARG A 292 2.42 2.81 2.84
CA ARG A 292 1.43 3.05 1.79
C ARG A 292 0.24 2.10 1.92
N GLU A 293 0.49 0.82 2.22
CA GLU A 293 -0.56 -0.17 2.48
C GLU A 293 -1.35 0.16 3.74
N GLN A 294 -0.68 0.47 4.85
CA GLN A 294 -1.34 0.77 6.13
C GLN A 294 -2.29 1.96 6.04
N PHE A 295 -1.91 2.99 5.28
CA PHE A 295 -2.71 4.21 5.11
C PHE A 295 -3.57 4.20 3.85
N ASP A 296 -3.64 3.08 3.12
CA ASP A 296 -4.45 2.91 1.91
C ASP A 296 -4.25 4.01 0.86
N LEU A 297 -2.97 4.36 0.60
CA LEU A 297 -2.62 5.48 -0.27
C LEU A 297 -2.85 5.19 -1.76
N GLU A 298 -3.07 3.91 -2.12
CA GLU A 298 -3.31 3.48 -3.50
C GLU A 298 -4.78 3.55 -3.90
N ALA A 299 -5.68 3.75 -2.95
CA ALA A 299 -7.11 3.85 -3.21
C ALA A 299 -7.44 4.93 -4.25
N SER A 300 -8.51 4.69 -5.01
CA SER A 300 -9.13 5.66 -5.91
C SER A 300 -10.47 6.13 -5.34
N PRO A 301 -10.48 7.08 -4.39
CA PRO A 301 -11.66 7.40 -3.59
C PRO A 301 -12.85 7.86 -4.43
N LEU A 302 -12.60 8.61 -5.52
CA LEU A 302 -13.67 9.07 -6.40
C LEU A 302 -14.31 7.92 -7.17
N GLN A 303 -13.51 6.94 -7.62
CA GLN A 303 -14.02 5.76 -8.32
C GLN A 303 -14.80 4.84 -7.37
N ILE A 304 -14.33 4.71 -6.12
CA ILE A 304 -15.01 3.95 -5.07
C ILE A 304 -16.34 4.62 -4.72
N ALA A 305 -16.33 5.94 -4.51
CA ALA A 305 -17.52 6.71 -4.18
C ALA A 305 -18.55 6.70 -5.34
N ASP A 306 -18.11 6.78 -6.58
CA ASP A 306 -18.96 6.70 -7.76
C ASP A 306 -19.70 5.34 -7.84
N ASN A 307 -19.00 4.25 -7.57
CA ASN A 307 -19.62 2.90 -7.55
C ASN A 307 -20.59 2.72 -6.36
N LEU A 308 -20.13 3.02 -5.14
CA LEU A 308 -20.94 2.80 -3.93
C LEU A 308 -22.10 3.80 -3.79
N GLY A 309 -21.95 4.99 -4.37
CA GLY A 309 -23.00 6.02 -4.41
C GLY A 309 -24.21 5.65 -5.28
N ASN A 310 -24.14 4.58 -6.07
CA ASN A 310 -25.27 4.08 -6.83
C ASN A 310 -26.31 3.33 -5.95
N ASP A 311 -25.92 2.91 -4.75
CA ASP A 311 -26.85 2.30 -3.79
C ASP A 311 -27.52 3.39 -2.95
N PRO A 312 -28.84 3.61 -3.07
CA PRO A 312 -29.55 4.64 -2.32
C PRO A 312 -29.45 4.47 -0.80
N LEU A 313 -29.19 3.25 -0.32
CA LEU A 313 -29.09 2.96 1.11
C LEU A 313 -27.82 3.53 1.74
N ILE A 314 -26.69 3.42 1.06
CA ILE A 314 -25.41 3.91 1.59
C ILE A 314 -24.92 5.21 0.92
N ALA A 315 -25.57 5.68 -0.17
CA ALA A 315 -25.21 6.93 -0.85
C ALA A 315 -25.15 8.15 0.08
N PRO A 316 -26.03 8.33 1.08
CA PRO A 316 -25.93 9.42 2.04
C PRO A 316 -24.62 9.37 2.84
N LEU A 317 -24.19 8.19 3.28
CA LEU A 317 -22.91 8.01 4.00
C LEU A 317 -21.71 8.28 3.09
N VAL A 318 -21.76 7.79 1.85
CA VAL A 318 -20.71 8.03 0.83
C VAL A 318 -20.51 9.53 0.61
N SER A 319 -21.61 10.28 0.48
CA SER A 319 -21.59 11.73 0.25
C SER A 319 -21.12 12.52 1.46
N ALA A 320 -21.50 12.07 2.66
CA ALA A 320 -21.15 12.74 3.92
C ALA A 320 -19.68 12.54 4.32
N HIS A 321 -19.03 11.45 3.86
CA HIS A 321 -17.69 11.05 4.27
C HIS A 321 -16.73 10.88 3.07
N PRO A 322 -16.45 11.94 2.31
CA PRO A 322 -15.60 11.83 1.12
C PRO A 322 -14.17 11.44 1.53
N GLY A 323 -13.63 10.43 0.85
CA GLY A 323 -12.23 10.05 1.04
C GLY A 323 -11.95 9.10 2.19
N TRP A 324 -12.95 8.42 2.75
CA TRP A 324 -12.73 7.35 3.73
C TRP A 324 -11.82 6.24 3.15
N ARG A 325 -11.16 5.51 4.02
CA ARG A 325 -10.16 4.50 3.66
C ARG A 325 -10.43 3.18 4.36
N VAL A 326 -9.84 2.12 3.82
CA VAL A 326 -9.67 0.84 4.52
C VAL A 326 -8.25 0.81 5.07
N PRO A 327 -8.00 1.24 6.34
CA PRO A 327 -6.67 1.19 6.91
C PRO A 327 -6.14 -0.24 6.87
N GLY A 328 -5.00 -0.44 6.19
CA GLY A 328 -4.36 -1.75 6.08
C GLY A 328 -3.62 -2.15 7.36
N ALA A 329 -2.68 -3.07 7.22
CA ALA A 329 -1.79 -3.50 8.28
C ALA A 329 -0.34 -3.09 7.97
N PHE A 330 0.38 -2.59 8.96
CA PHE A 330 1.84 -2.46 8.83
C PHE A 330 2.50 -3.84 8.80
N ASP A 331 2.04 -4.74 9.65
CA ASP A 331 2.45 -6.13 9.70
C ASP A 331 1.23 -7.06 9.63
N HIS A 332 1.26 -8.03 8.71
CA HIS A 332 0.13 -8.93 8.46
C HIS A 332 -0.11 -9.88 9.64
N PHE A 333 0.98 -10.35 10.29
CA PHE A 333 0.87 -11.23 11.46
C PHE A 333 0.28 -10.47 12.65
N GLU A 334 0.78 -9.27 12.92
CA GLU A 334 0.22 -8.40 13.97
C GLU A 334 -1.29 -8.19 13.78
N LEU A 335 -1.74 -7.88 12.56
CA LEU A 335 -3.17 -7.70 12.30
C LEU A 335 -3.96 -8.99 12.51
N ALA A 336 -3.45 -10.13 12.05
CA ALA A 336 -4.13 -11.41 12.22
C ALA A 336 -4.23 -11.80 13.71
N VAL A 337 -3.18 -11.53 14.50
CA VAL A 337 -3.22 -11.67 15.97
C VAL A 337 -4.32 -10.79 16.57
N ARG A 338 -4.39 -9.49 16.18
CA ARG A 338 -5.44 -8.58 16.63
C ARG A 338 -6.85 -9.09 16.28
N ALA A 339 -7.04 -9.67 15.09
CA ALA A 339 -8.31 -10.23 14.66
C ALA A 339 -8.73 -11.43 15.55
N VAL A 340 -7.79 -12.32 15.89
CA VAL A 340 -8.04 -13.44 16.80
C VAL A 340 -8.31 -12.95 18.23
N LEU A 341 -7.56 -11.98 18.73
CA LEU A 341 -7.78 -11.40 20.06
C LEU A 341 -9.14 -10.70 20.17
N GLY A 342 -9.60 -10.06 19.07
CA GLY A 342 -10.88 -9.34 19.01
C GLY A 342 -12.12 -10.23 18.90
N GLN A 343 -11.97 -11.56 18.77
CA GLN A 343 -13.12 -12.46 18.70
C GLN A 343 -13.93 -12.40 20.01
N GLN A 344 -15.23 -12.07 19.90
CA GLN A 344 -16.19 -12.10 21.03
C GLN A 344 -15.84 -11.18 22.22
N ILE A 345 -15.00 -10.18 22.02
CA ILE A 345 -14.70 -9.16 23.04
C ILE A 345 -14.67 -7.76 22.43
N SER A 346 -14.70 -6.74 23.28
CA SER A 346 -14.59 -5.35 22.82
C SER A 346 -13.21 -5.04 22.26
N VAL A 347 -13.11 -4.04 21.37
CA VAL A 347 -11.82 -3.56 20.81
C VAL A 347 -10.88 -3.13 21.94
N ALA A 348 -11.38 -2.45 22.97
CA ALA A 348 -10.57 -2.05 24.13
C ALA A 348 -9.98 -3.26 24.87
N GLY A 349 -10.79 -4.31 25.09
CA GLY A 349 -10.33 -5.57 25.70
C GLY A 349 -9.26 -6.26 24.87
N ALA A 350 -9.46 -6.35 23.55
CA ALA A 350 -8.49 -6.90 22.61
C ALA A 350 -7.16 -6.13 22.63
N THR A 351 -7.22 -4.78 22.64
CA THR A 351 -6.05 -3.89 22.71
C THR A 351 -5.28 -4.09 24.02
N THR A 352 -6.00 -4.23 25.15
CA THR A 352 -5.38 -4.52 26.47
C THR A 352 -4.60 -5.85 26.45
N ILE A 353 -5.21 -6.91 25.89
CA ILE A 353 -4.54 -8.21 25.80
C ILE A 353 -3.35 -8.15 24.83
N ALA A 354 -3.49 -7.42 23.72
CA ALA A 354 -2.38 -7.21 22.79
C ALA A 354 -1.21 -6.47 23.45
N GLY A 355 -1.48 -5.47 24.30
CA GLY A 355 -0.45 -4.78 25.09
C GLY A 355 0.27 -5.74 26.05
N ARG A 356 -0.46 -6.62 26.75
CA ARG A 356 0.14 -7.66 27.62
C ARG A 356 0.98 -8.65 26.81
N LEU A 357 0.53 -9.04 25.62
CA LEU A 357 1.28 -9.91 24.69
C LEU A 357 2.62 -9.26 24.32
N VAL A 358 2.59 -7.96 23.97
CA VAL A 358 3.79 -7.18 23.63
C VAL A 358 4.74 -7.07 24.82
N GLN A 359 4.25 -6.77 26.01
CA GLN A 359 5.10 -6.69 27.22
C GLN A 359 5.74 -8.02 27.57
N ARG A 360 5.05 -9.14 27.38
CA ARG A 360 5.54 -10.47 27.73
C ARG A 360 6.49 -11.07 26.69
N PHE A 361 6.20 -10.88 25.40
CA PHE A 361 6.87 -11.55 24.28
C PHE A 361 7.55 -10.60 23.28
N GLY A 362 7.30 -9.30 23.36
CA GLY A 362 7.93 -8.30 22.50
C GLY A 362 9.38 -8.05 22.88
N THR A 363 10.16 -7.55 21.93
CA THR A 363 11.54 -7.13 22.17
C THR A 363 11.55 -5.65 22.53
N ALA A 364 12.17 -5.29 23.66
CA ALA A 364 12.31 -3.88 24.04
C ALA A 364 13.19 -3.13 23.04
N LEU A 365 12.68 -2.04 22.48
CA LEU A 365 13.42 -1.11 21.64
C LEU A 365 14.00 0.04 22.47
N ASP A 366 13.20 0.59 23.38
CA ASP A 366 13.61 1.61 24.35
C ASP A 366 12.79 1.38 25.64
N GLN A 367 13.45 0.78 26.65
CA GLN A 367 12.79 0.46 27.93
C GLN A 367 12.37 1.72 28.69
N GLN A 368 13.16 2.79 28.63
CA GLN A 368 12.83 4.03 29.33
C GLN A 368 11.58 4.70 28.78
N LYS A 369 11.34 4.56 27.47
CA LYS A 369 10.15 5.07 26.79
C LYS A 369 9.01 4.04 26.70
N ASN A 370 9.16 2.86 27.33
CA ASN A 370 8.20 1.76 27.24
C ASN A 370 7.85 1.40 25.78
N GLN A 371 8.87 1.35 24.91
CA GLN A 371 8.73 1.02 23.48
C GLN A 371 9.22 -0.39 23.21
N PHE A 372 8.37 -1.18 22.58
CA PHE A 372 8.61 -2.57 22.23
C PHE A 372 8.35 -2.80 20.74
N LEU A 373 9.05 -3.76 20.17
CA LEU A 373 8.68 -4.37 18.89
C LEU A 373 7.57 -5.39 19.12
N PHE A 374 6.62 -5.48 18.20
CA PHE A 374 5.61 -6.54 18.25
C PHE A 374 6.30 -7.91 18.15
N PRO A 375 5.86 -8.92 18.93
CA PRO A 375 6.49 -10.23 18.93
C PRO A 375 6.45 -10.91 17.57
N SER A 376 7.54 -11.56 17.19
CA SER A 376 7.64 -12.25 15.91
C SER A 376 6.76 -13.51 15.86
N PRO A 377 6.39 -13.98 14.65
CA PRO A 377 5.71 -15.27 14.51
C PRO A 377 6.48 -16.42 15.16
N GLN A 378 7.81 -16.41 15.06
CA GLN A 378 8.66 -17.43 15.67
C GLN A 378 8.55 -17.43 17.21
N THR A 379 8.54 -16.25 17.81
CA THR A 379 8.42 -16.08 19.27
C THR A 379 7.08 -16.61 19.78
N ILE A 380 5.98 -16.26 19.13
CA ILE A 380 4.64 -16.72 19.52
C ILE A 380 4.45 -18.20 19.19
N GLY A 381 4.98 -18.69 18.07
CA GLY A 381 4.89 -20.08 17.65
C GLY A 381 5.66 -21.07 18.56
N ALA A 382 6.67 -20.57 19.29
CA ALA A 382 7.46 -21.33 20.27
C ALA A 382 6.92 -21.21 21.72
N ALA A 383 5.96 -20.33 21.99
CA ALA A 383 5.42 -20.11 23.33
C ALA A 383 4.49 -21.27 23.76
N SER A 384 4.36 -21.51 25.09
CA SER A 384 3.40 -22.46 25.60
C SER A 384 1.97 -21.90 25.58
N VAL A 385 0.98 -22.80 25.48
CA VAL A 385 -0.44 -22.41 25.57
C VAL A 385 -0.73 -21.74 26.91
N SER A 386 -0.13 -22.23 28.01
CA SER A 386 -0.31 -21.67 29.34
C SER A 386 0.24 -20.25 29.47
N ASP A 387 1.42 -19.96 28.90
CA ASP A 387 2.00 -18.61 28.94
C ASP A 387 1.14 -17.59 28.19
N ILE A 388 0.59 -17.97 27.03
CA ILE A 388 -0.27 -17.08 26.24
C ILE A 388 -1.65 -16.93 26.92
N ALA A 389 -2.22 -18.00 27.46
CA ALA A 389 -3.51 -17.96 28.15
C ALA A 389 -3.46 -17.10 29.42
N ALA A 390 -2.33 -17.09 30.13
CA ALA A 390 -2.10 -16.28 31.33
C ALA A 390 -2.22 -14.77 31.07
N LEU A 391 -2.20 -14.32 29.79
CA LEU A 391 -2.42 -12.91 29.43
C LEU A 391 -3.90 -12.48 29.57
N GLY A 392 -4.81 -13.40 29.88
CA GLY A 392 -6.22 -13.14 30.10
C GLY A 392 -7.12 -13.60 28.96
N MET A 393 -6.77 -14.71 28.30
CA MET A 393 -7.59 -15.30 27.24
C MET A 393 -7.81 -16.80 27.44
N PRO A 394 -8.89 -17.40 26.87
CA PRO A 394 -9.09 -18.85 26.92
C PRO A 394 -7.97 -19.62 26.23
N GLY A 395 -7.64 -20.83 26.75
CA GLY A 395 -6.60 -21.69 26.17
C GLY A 395 -6.82 -22.05 24.69
N LYS A 396 -8.08 -22.22 24.25
CA LYS A 396 -8.38 -22.41 22.82
C LYS A 396 -7.94 -21.24 21.94
N ARG A 397 -8.08 -20.00 22.43
CA ARG A 397 -7.60 -18.80 21.70
C ARG A 397 -6.08 -18.74 21.68
N ALA A 398 -5.41 -19.11 22.76
CA ALA A 398 -3.96 -19.25 22.80
C ALA A 398 -3.45 -20.30 21.80
N GLN A 399 -4.11 -21.43 21.66
CA GLN A 399 -3.83 -22.45 20.63
C GLN A 399 -3.99 -21.88 19.21
N THR A 400 -5.06 -21.11 18.95
CA THR A 400 -5.27 -20.42 17.67
C THR A 400 -4.12 -19.47 17.35
N LEU A 401 -3.64 -18.69 18.31
CA LEU A 401 -2.50 -17.77 18.10
C LEU A 401 -1.20 -18.51 17.78
N ILE A 402 -0.93 -19.63 18.43
CA ILE A 402 0.25 -20.48 18.14
C ILE A 402 0.15 -21.06 16.72
N ALA A 403 -1.00 -21.62 16.34
CA ALA A 403 -1.23 -22.15 15.00
C ALA A 403 -1.08 -21.07 13.93
N LEU A 404 -1.66 -19.87 14.17
CA LEU A 404 -1.52 -18.71 13.30
C LEU A 404 -0.05 -18.27 13.16
N ALA A 405 0.70 -18.27 14.24
CA ALA A 405 2.12 -17.90 14.26
C ALA A 405 2.97 -18.90 13.44
N GLN A 406 2.72 -20.20 13.61
CA GLN A 406 3.35 -21.24 12.81
C GLN A 406 3.00 -21.08 11.32
N PHE A 407 1.74 -20.85 10.98
CA PHE A 407 1.30 -20.59 9.63
C PHE A 407 1.97 -19.35 9.02
N ALA A 408 2.07 -18.25 9.77
CA ALA A 408 2.74 -17.03 9.35
C ALA A 408 4.25 -17.23 9.12
N SER A 409 4.92 -18.00 9.97
CA SER A 409 6.34 -18.33 9.82
C SER A 409 6.67 -19.08 8.52
N HIS A 410 5.71 -19.81 7.98
CA HIS A 410 5.82 -20.50 6.69
C HIS A 410 5.27 -19.66 5.51
N GLY A 411 5.05 -18.36 5.70
CA GLY A 411 4.58 -17.44 4.66
C GLY A 411 3.08 -17.55 4.33
N GLY A 412 2.27 -18.15 5.21
CA GLY A 412 0.84 -18.34 5.00
C GLY A 412 0.04 -17.04 4.90
N LEU A 413 0.53 -15.94 5.51
CA LEU A 413 -0.06 -14.61 5.44
C LEU A 413 0.47 -13.75 4.27
N VAL A 414 1.19 -14.36 3.34
CA VAL A 414 1.63 -13.68 2.12
C VAL A 414 0.64 -13.96 1.00
N ARG A 415 0.10 -12.90 0.39
CA ARG A 415 -0.77 -13.02 -0.79
C ARG A 415 0.08 -13.37 -2.01
N ARG A 416 -0.18 -14.52 -2.62
CA ARG A 416 0.45 -14.92 -3.87
C ARG A 416 -0.23 -14.23 -5.05
N PRO A 417 0.45 -13.99 -6.17
CA PRO A 417 -0.15 -13.32 -7.33
C PRO A 417 -1.41 -14.03 -7.90
N GLY A 418 -1.48 -15.36 -7.80
CA GLY A 418 -2.63 -16.16 -8.23
C GLY A 418 -3.76 -16.29 -7.21
N ASP A 419 -3.57 -15.84 -5.97
CA ASP A 419 -4.58 -16.00 -4.91
C ASP A 419 -5.85 -15.18 -5.23
N THR A 420 -7.02 -15.80 -5.05
CA THR A 420 -8.31 -15.14 -4.98
C THR A 420 -8.73 -14.92 -3.53
N LEU A 421 -9.78 -14.14 -3.30
CA LEU A 421 -10.36 -13.95 -1.97
C LEU A 421 -10.76 -15.29 -1.36
N GLU A 422 -11.43 -16.12 -2.16
CA GLU A 422 -11.97 -17.42 -1.75
C GLU A 422 -10.83 -18.38 -1.35
N THR A 423 -9.76 -18.46 -2.16
CA THR A 423 -8.60 -19.32 -1.85
C THR A 423 -7.86 -18.87 -0.60
N CYS A 424 -7.74 -17.55 -0.39
CA CYS A 424 -7.12 -17.02 0.83
C CYS A 424 -8.00 -17.25 2.06
N ALA A 425 -9.30 -17.01 1.96
CA ALA A 425 -10.24 -17.23 3.07
C ALA A 425 -10.31 -18.71 3.45
N ALA A 426 -10.42 -19.62 2.47
CA ALA A 426 -10.41 -21.06 2.70
C ALA A 426 -9.14 -21.50 3.45
N ARG A 427 -7.95 -21.09 2.96
CA ARG A 427 -6.65 -21.39 3.58
C ARG A 427 -6.55 -20.88 5.03
N LEU A 428 -7.14 -19.72 5.33
CA LEU A 428 -7.18 -19.19 6.71
C LEU A 428 -8.14 -19.98 7.59
N CYS A 429 -9.28 -20.42 7.05
CA CYS A 429 -10.27 -21.21 7.79
C CYS A 429 -9.80 -22.64 8.12
N GLU A 430 -8.72 -23.13 7.50
CA GLU A 430 -8.07 -24.40 7.89
C GLU A 430 -7.42 -24.31 9.29
N LEU A 431 -7.13 -23.09 9.77
CA LEU A 431 -6.53 -22.90 11.09
C LEU A 431 -7.58 -23.05 12.21
N PRO A 432 -7.27 -23.80 13.29
CA PRO A 432 -8.19 -23.99 14.40
C PRO A 432 -8.56 -22.64 15.01
N GLY A 433 -9.87 -22.36 15.15
CA GLY A 433 -10.40 -21.15 15.76
C GLY A 433 -10.45 -19.94 14.82
N ILE A 434 -10.13 -20.08 13.55
CA ILE A 434 -10.33 -19.06 12.51
C ILE A 434 -11.54 -19.43 11.67
N GLY A 435 -12.63 -18.67 11.84
CA GLY A 435 -13.85 -18.80 11.04
C GLY A 435 -13.92 -17.78 9.89
N PRO A 436 -15.01 -17.84 9.07
CA PRO A 436 -15.19 -16.95 7.91
C PRO A 436 -15.04 -15.46 8.23
N TRP A 437 -15.61 -14.99 9.35
CA TRP A 437 -15.47 -13.60 9.78
C TRP A 437 -14.01 -13.18 9.94
N THR A 438 -13.20 -13.95 10.67
CA THR A 438 -11.79 -13.64 10.91
C THR A 438 -11.00 -13.72 9.60
N ALA A 439 -11.29 -14.73 8.77
CA ALA A 439 -10.64 -14.91 7.46
C ALA A 439 -10.90 -13.71 6.53
N HIS A 440 -12.17 -13.27 6.41
CA HIS A 440 -12.52 -12.09 5.60
C HIS A 440 -11.95 -10.80 6.17
N TYR A 441 -11.92 -10.62 7.50
CA TYR A 441 -11.30 -9.47 8.13
C TYR A 441 -9.79 -9.39 7.86
N VAL A 442 -9.07 -10.52 7.96
CA VAL A 442 -7.65 -10.61 7.61
C VAL A 442 -7.43 -10.39 6.12
N ALA A 443 -8.28 -11.00 5.26
CA ALA A 443 -8.23 -10.81 3.82
C ALA A 443 -8.41 -9.33 3.42
N MET A 444 -9.34 -8.63 4.06
CA MET A 444 -9.61 -7.21 3.85
C MET A 444 -8.44 -6.33 4.28
N ARG A 445 -7.99 -6.48 5.54
CA ARG A 445 -7.09 -5.54 6.19
C ARG A 445 -5.60 -5.85 5.96
N ALA A 446 -5.22 -7.14 5.98
CA ALA A 446 -3.84 -7.57 5.77
C ALA A 446 -3.54 -7.91 4.30
N LEU A 447 -4.42 -8.67 3.63
CA LEU A 447 -4.18 -9.14 2.28
C LEU A 447 -4.73 -8.20 1.19
N ARG A 448 -5.37 -7.10 1.59
CA ARG A 448 -5.81 -6.01 0.71
C ARG A 448 -6.81 -6.43 -0.38
N PHE A 449 -7.72 -7.37 -0.06
CA PHE A 449 -8.83 -7.68 -0.94
C PHE A 449 -9.94 -6.64 -0.79
N THR A 450 -10.14 -5.83 -1.81
CA THR A 450 -11.15 -4.75 -1.82
C THR A 450 -12.59 -5.28 -1.77
N ASP A 451 -12.78 -6.55 -2.14
CA ASP A 451 -14.08 -7.22 -2.15
C ASP A 451 -14.29 -8.18 -0.96
N ALA A 452 -13.36 -8.22 0.02
CA ALA A 452 -13.56 -8.98 1.24
C ALA A 452 -14.63 -8.33 2.12
N PHE A 453 -15.55 -9.16 2.64
CA PHE A 453 -16.71 -8.68 3.41
C PHE A 453 -17.07 -9.68 4.51
N PRO A 454 -16.95 -9.34 5.80
CA PRO A 454 -17.28 -10.23 6.90
C PRO A 454 -18.79 -10.13 7.25
N GLU A 455 -19.64 -10.73 6.45
CA GLU A 455 -21.13 -10.67 6.54
C GLU A 455 -21.68 -11.10 7.90
N GLY A 456 -20.96 -11.95 8.62
CA GLY A 456 -21.30 -12.38 9.99
C GLY A 456 -21.00 -11.34 11.06
N ASP A 457 -20.48 -10.14 10.71
CA ASP A 457 -20.15 -9.11 11.67
C ASP A 457 -21.38 -8.43 12.27
N LEU A 458 -21.47 -8.44 13.59
CA LEU A 458 -22.62 -7.88 14.32
C LEU A 458 -22.74 -6.36 14.12
N GLY A 459 -21.62 -5.66 14.00
CA GLY A 459 -21.61 -4.21 13.73
C GLY A 459 -22.23 -3.92 12.38
N LEU A 460 -21.78 -4.62 11.32
CA LEU A 460 -22.33 -4.46 9.97
C LEU A 460 -23.83 -4.79 9.92
N GLN A 461 -24.26 -5.88 10.58
CA GLN A 461 -25.67 -6.29 10.64
C GLN A 461 -26.55 -5.21 11.32
N LYS A 462 -26.05 -4.58 12.39
CA LYS A 462 -26.75 -3.50 13.10
C LYS A 462 -26.77 -2.22 12.28
N SER A 463 -25.63 -1.78 11.76
CA SER A 463 -25.54 -0.57 10.94
C SER A 463 -26.44 -0.64 9.73
N LEU A 464 -26.47 -1.79 9.05
CA LEU A 464 -27.34 -2.01 7.89
C LEU A 464 -28.83 -1.95 8.30
N ALA A 465 -29.21 -2.54 9.44
CA ALA A 465 -30.57 -2.46 9.95
C ALA A 465 -30.97 -1.02 10.28
N THR A 466 -30.09 -0.25 10.91
CA THR A 466 -30.31 1.17 11.20
C THR A 466 -30.59 1.97 9.93
N LEU A 467 -29.77 1.76 8.88
CA LEU A 467 -29.98 2.45 7.61
C LEU A 467 -31.29 2.04 6.92
N LYS A 468 -31.66 0.75 6.94
CA LYS A 468 -32.92 0.27 6.37
C LYS A 468 -34.13 0.88 7.11
N LEU A 469 -34.07 0.96 8.44
CA LEU A 469 -35.11 1.61 9.26
C LEU A 469 -35.22 3.11 8.94
N ALA A 470 -34.09 3.80 8.80
CA ALA A 470 -34.08 5.21 8.41
C ALA A 470 -34.64 5.42 6.98
N ALA A 471 -34.54 4.43 6.10
CA ALA A 471 -35.12 4.42 4.77
C ALA A 471 -36.60 3.98 4.76
N GLY A 472 -37.24 3.73 5.92
CA GLY A 472 -38.66 3.38 6.04
C GLY A 472 -38.96 1.89 5.97
N ALA A 473 -37.98 1.01 6.07
CA ALA A 473 -38.22 -0.42 6.13
C ALA A 473 -38.73 -0.86 7.50
N GLU A 474 -39.69 -1.77 7.54
CA GLU A 474 -40.10 -2.44 8.77
C GLU A 474 -39.18 -3.64 9.02
N LEU A 475 -38.50 -3.65 10.16
CA LEU A 475 -37.64 -4.77 10.55
C LEU A 475 -38.11 -5.35 11.90
N PRO A 476 -38.30 -6.67 12.01
CA PRO A 476 -38.76 -7.31 13.24
C PRO A 476 -37.69 -7.30 14.34
N VAL A 477 -36.41 -7.05 14.00
CA VAL A 477 -35.26 -7.04 14.91
C VAL A 477 -34.31 -5.94 14.50
N LEU A 478 -33.62 -5.29 15.47
CA LEU A 478 -32.62 -4.21 15.25
C LEU A 478 -31.29 -4.74 14.65
N LYS A 479 -31.31 -5.80 13.87
CA LYS A 479 -30.17 -6.32 13.11
C LYS A 479 -30.63 -7.12 11.90
N CYS A 480 -29.88 -7.05 10.80
CA CYS A 480 -30.02 -7.96 9.65
C CYS A 480 -29.37 -9.32 9.95
N SER A 481 -29.83 -10.38 9.31
CA SER A 481 -29.12 -11.66 9.28
C SER A 481 -27.85 -11.55 8.43
N ALA A 482 -26.92 -12.52 8.56
CA ALA A 482 -25.74 -12.60 7.70
C ALA A 482 -26.11 -12.72 6.22
N ALA A 483 -27.14 -13.49 5.89
CA ALA A 483 -27.63 -13.66 4.51
C ALA A 483 -28.19 -12.35 3.93
N GLU A 484 -29.00 -11.61 4.69
CA GLU A 484 -29.51 -10.29 4.27
C GLU A 484 -28.40 -9.25 4.13
N THR A 485 -27.39 -9.32 5.01
CA THR A 485 -26.24 -8.43 4.96
C THR A 485 -25.37 -8.71 3.73
N LEU A 486 -25.16 -10.00 3.41
CA LEU A 486 -24.44 -10.40 2.20
C LEU A 486 -25.21 -10.02 0.93
N ALA A 487 -26.53 -10.27 0.90
CA ALA A 487 -27.39 -9.92 -0.25
C ALA A 487 -27.35 -8.41 -0.54
N ALA A 488 -27.42 -7.57 0.50
CA ALA A 488 -27.26 -6.11 0.34
C ALA A 488 -25.88 -5.73 -0.20
N ALA A 489 -24.84 -6.45 0.20
CA ALA A 489 -23.46 -6.16 -0.19
C ALA A 489 -23.10 -6.57 -1.63
N GLU A 490 -23.93 -7.35 -2.33
CA GLU A 490 -23.61 -7.80 -3.70
C GLU A 490 -23.48 -6.64 -4.70
N GLN A 491 -24.28 -5.61 -4.57
CA GLN A 491 -24.21 -4.41 -5.44
C GLN A 491 -23.00 -3.52 -5.15
N TRP A 492 -22.30 -3.73 -4.01
CA TRP A 492 -21.11 -2.96 -3.65
C TRP A 492 -19.81 -3.53 -4.24
N ARG A 493 -19.89 -4.64 -4.98
CA ARG A 493 -18.73 -5.20 -5.68
C ARG A 493 -18.14 -4.22 -6.69
N PRO A 494 -16.82 -4.16 -6.80
CA PRO A 494 -15.78 -4.92 -6.09
C PRO A 494 -15.24 -4.20 -4.82
N TRP A 495 -16.03 -3.30 -4.22
CA TRP A 495 -15.61 -2.39 -3.15
C TRP A 495 -16.27 -2.70 -1.79
N ARG A 496 -16.69 -3.95 -1.57
CA ARG A 496 -17.39 -4.36 -0.34
C ARG A 496 -16.60 -4.07 0.94
N ALA A 497 -15.25 -4.13 0.90
CA ALA A 497 -14.39 -3.76 2.01
C ALA A 497 -14.53 -2.28 2.41
N TYR A 498 -14.69 -1.39 1.43
CA TYR A 498 -14.91 0.04 1.67
C TYR A 498 -16.30 0.32 2.22
N ALA A 499 -17.32 -0.40 1.71
CA ALA A 499 -18.67 -0.32 2.26
C ALA A 499 -18.69 -0.80 3.72
N ALA A 500 -18.01 -1.90 4.05
CA ALA A 500 -17.87 -2.38 5.43
C ALA A 500 -17.23 -1.33 6.35
N MET A 501 -16.14 -0.68 5.90
CA MET A 501 -15.50 0.37 6.69
C MET A 501 -16.40 1.59 6.89
N LEU A 502 -17.15 1.98 5.86
CA LEU A 502 -18.12 3.07 5.94
C LEU A 502 -19.20 2.77 6.99
N LEU A 503 -19.77 1.56 6.94
CA LEU A 503 -20.78 1.10 7.90
C LEU A 503 -20.23 1.01 9.34
N TRP A 504 -19.01 0.53 9.55
CA TRP A 504 -18.41 0.45 10.89
C TRP A 504 -18.07 1.79 11.50
N GLN A 505 -17.80 2.80 10.70
CA GLN A 505 -17.37 4.12 11.20
C GLN A 505 -18.54 5.10 11.34
N PHE A 506 -19.55 4.98 10.50
CA PHE A 506 -20.53 6.01 10.29
C PHE A 506 -21.99 5.50 10.21
N GLY A 507 -22.20 4.16 10.16
CA GLY A 507 -23.52 3.54 10.06
C GLY A 507 -24.24 3.30 11.39
#